data_7be22b5748667ea063df3ef328502e0c
#
_entry.id   7be22b5748667ea063df3ef328502e0c
#
_cell.length_a   1.000
_cell.length_b   1.000
_cell.length_c   1.000
_cell.angle_alpha   90.00
_cell.angle_beta   90.00
_cell.angle_gamma   90.00
#
_symmetry.space_group_name_H-M   'P 1'
#
loop_
_entity.id
_entity.type
_entity.pdbx_description
1 polymer ?
#
loop_
_entity_poly.entity_id
_entity_poly.type
_entity_poly.pdbx_seq_one_letter_code
_entity_poly.pdbx_strand_id
1 'polypeptide(L)'
;DYARRDKDGNLRELHVEKALKVTKLSKHENKTLQGETLGVSKYFNVRKLRAKNCVLQANPRSFQCITCVDGQGELDGQSIRKGDSFFVPAGYGNYQIKGEVQIIMTEIKRYYIGIDLGGTFIKGGIVDDTGNILISDKVPTESEKGAGRVALNIANLGKSLLEKLNLTVSDMVGVGIGVPGMIDSGKGEVVYSNNLQWEHFLIGEEVEKLIGLPVKIANDANV
;
A
#
# COMPACT_ATOMS: atom_id res chain seq x y z
N ASP A 1 -0.55 -7.28 -31.69
CA ASP A 1 -1.96 -7.34 -32.07
C ASP A 1 -2.10 -7.74 -33.55
N TYR A 2 -1.57 -8.91 -33.84
CA TYR A 2 -1.55 -9.48 -35.17
C TYR A 2 -2.98 -9.88 -35.57
N ALA A 3 -3.51 -9.36 -36.65
CA ALA A 3 -4.80 -9.69 -37.22
C ALA A 3 -6.04 -9.02 -36.60
N ARG A 4 -5.91 -7.98 -35.80
CA ARG A 4 -7.07 -7.14 -35.44
C ARG A 4 -7.58 -6.38 -36.68
N ARG A 5 -8.89 -6.43 -36.86
CA ARG A 5 -9.56 -5.71 -37.94
C ARG A 5 -10.27 -4.47 -37.41
N ASP A 6 -10.38 -3.45 -38.23
CA ASP A 6 -11.17 -2.27 -37.95
C ASP A 6 -12.68 -2.54 -38.17
N LYS A 7 -13.52 -1.54 -37.97
CA LYS A 7 -14.97 -1.62 -38.18
C LYS A 7 -15.38 -1.93 -39.63
N ASP A 8 -14.47 -1.69 -40.56
CA ASP A 8 -14.70 -1.89 -42.00
C ASP A 8 -14.09 -3.22 -42.49
N GLY A 9 -13.57 -4.05 -41.55
CA GLY A 9 -13.02 -5.38 -41.81
C GLY A 9 -11.58 -5.41 -42.32
N ASN A 10 -10.90 -4.25 -42.44
CA ASN A 10 -9.51 -4.15 -42.86
C ASN A 10 -8.56 -4.44 -41.72
N LEU A 11 -7.39 -5.00 -42.03
CA LEU A 11 -6.33 -5.15 -41.03
C LEU A 11 -5.88 -3.77 -40.49
N ARG A 12 -5.86 -3.62 -39.19
CA ARG A 12 -5.37 -2.39 -38.54
C ARG A 12 -3.88 -2.23 -38.80
N GLU A 13 -3.48 -0.99 -39.04
CA GLU A 13 -2.08 -0.63 -39.20
C GLU A 13 -1.27 -0.99 -37.94
N LEU A 14 -0.16 -1.65 -38.15
CA LEU A 14 0.78 -1.99 -37.08
C LEU A 14 1.71 -0.81 -36.84
N HIS A 15 1.54 -0.10 -35.72
CA HIS A 15 2.34 1.06 -35.37
C HIS A 15 3.72 0.67 -34.82
N VAL A 16 4.51 -0.08 -35.60
CA VAL A 16 5.83 -0.59 -35.17
C VAL A 16 6.78 0.54 -34.76
N GLU A 17 6.86 1.62 -35.53
CA GLU A 17 7.72 2.75 -35.17
C GLU A 17 7.34 3.43 -33.87
N LYS A 18 6.03 3.58 -33.60
CA LYS A 18 5.54 4.13 -32.32
C LYS A 18 5.85 3.18 -31.16
N ALA A 19 5.68 1.88 -31.36
CA ALA A 19 6.03 0.88 -30.37
C ALA A 19 7.52 0.91 -30.05
N LEU A 20 8.39 0.98 -31.05
CA LEU A 20 9.84 1.07 -30.86
C LEU A 20 10.27 2.32 -30.11
N LYS A 21 9.62 3.47 -30.37
CA LYS A 21 9.92 4.75 -29.67
C LYS A 21 9.63 4.69 -28.16
N VAL A 22 8.65 3.92 -27.73
CA VAL A 22 8.29 3.78 -26.31
C VAL A 22 8.89 2.54 -25.65
N THR A 23 9.47 1.63 -26.43
CA THR A 23 10.12 0.43 -25.93
C THR A 23 11.54 0.75 -25.46
N LYS A 24 11.82 0.48 -24.19
CA LYS A 24 13.21 0.52 -23.69
C LYS A 24 13.94 -0.72 -24.18
N LEU A 25 14.83 -0.55 -25.15
CA LEU A 25 15.65 -1.63 -25.71
C LEU A 25 16.89 -1.97 -24.87
N SER A 26 17.08 -1.31 -23.73
CA SER A 26 18.15 -1.66 -22.80
C SER A 26 17.86 -3.02 -22.16
N LYS A 27 18.92 -3.83 -22.00
CA LYS A 27 18.85 -5.10 -21.29
C LYS A 27 18.26 -4.84 -19.90
N HIS A 28 17.11 -5.41 -19.63
CA HIS A 28 16.54 -5.37 -18.28
C HIS A 28 17.49 -6.14 -17.38
N GLU A 29 18.09 -5.48 -16.39
CA GLU A 29 18.71 -6.22 -15.30
C GLU A 29 17.58 -6.98 -14.60
N ASN A 30 17.57 -8.29 -14.79
CA ASN A 30 16.74 -9.18 -13.99
C ASN A 30 17.22 -9.06 -12.55
N LYS A 31 16.68 -8.10 -11.81
CA LYS A 31 16.76 -8.15 -10.36
C LYS A 31 15.94 -9.37 -9.99
N THR A 32 16.63 -10.45 -9.68
CA THR A 32 16.02 -11.64 -9.09
C THR A 32 15.48 -11.18 -7.75
N LEU A 33 14.19 -10.82 -7.73
CA LEU A 33 13.50 -10.52 -6.48
C LEU A 33 13.45 -11.83 -5.70
N GLN A 34 14.13 -11.87 -4.58
CA GLN A 34 14.08 -13.04 -3.69
C GLN A 34 12.67 -13.10 -3.09
N GLY A 35 12.05 -14.28 -3.15
CA GLY A 35 10.74 -14.53 -2.60
C GLY A 35 9.61 -14.57 -3.64
N GLU A 36 8.39 -14.46 -3.17
CA GLU A 36 7.17 -14.58 -3.98
C GLU A 36 6.89 -13.36 -4.88
N THR A 37 7.57 -12.23 -4.66
CA THR A 37 7.35 -10.99 -5.42
C THR A 37 8.09 -11.01 -6.74
N LEU A 38 7.35 -10.96 -7.85
CA LEU A 38 7.90 -10.97 -9.21
C LEU A 38 8.19 -9.55 -9.74
N GLY A 39 7.44 -8.57 -9.30
CA GLY A 39 7.60 -7.19 -9.75
C GLY A 39 6.95 -6.22 -8.80
N VAL A 40 7.58 -5.05 -8.67
CA VAL A 40 7.09 -3.93 -7.90
C VAL A 40 7.10 -2.70 -8.78
N SER A 41 5.91 -2.10 -8.99
CA SER A 41 5.78 -0.81 -9.65
C SER A 41 5.30 0.24 -8.63
N LYS A 42 5.17 1.50 -9.07
CA LYS A 42 4.54 2.54 -8.24
C LYS A 42 3.07 2.21 -7.93
N TYR A 43 2.37 1.50 -8.81
CA TYR A 43 0.92 1.37 -8.77
C TYR A 43 0.43 -0.02 -8.39
N PHE A 44 1.22 -1.06 -8.59
CA PHE A 44 0.81 -2.43 -8.34
C PHE A 44 1.98 -3.33 -7.96
N ASN A 45 1.66 -4.37 -7.21
CA ASN A 45 2.54 -5.50 -6.90
C ASN A 45 2.14 -6.69 -7.75
N VAL A 46 3.14 -7.45 -8.19
CA VAL A 46 2.97 -8.74 -8.86
C VAL A 46 3.66 -9.79 -8.03
N ARG A 47 2.89 -10.75 -7.53
CA ARG A 47 3.40 -11.85 -6.70
C ARG A 47 3.13 -13.19 -7.37
N LYS A 48 4.06 -14.12 -7.24
CA LYS A 48 3.86 -15.53 -7.56
C LYS A 48 3.59 -16.30 -6.29
N LEU A 49 2.47 -16.98 -6.23
CA LEU A 49 2.05 -17.77 -5.08
C LEU A 49 1.86 -19.22 -5.48
N ARG A 50 2.31 -20.13 -4.62
CA ARG A 50 1.90 -21.55 -4.67
C ARG A 50 0.76 -21.73 -3.68
N ALA A 51 -0.43 -21.89 -4.19
CA ALA A 51 -1.65 -22.02 -3.40
C ALA A 51 -2.07 -23.48 -3.35
N LYS A 52 -2.25 -24.00 -2.12
CA LYS A 52 -2.69 -25.37 -1.89
C LYS A 52 -3.73 -25.40 -0.79
N ASN A 53 -4.99 -25.65 -1.14
CA ASN A 53 -6.11 -25.71 -0.19
C ASN A 53 -6.07 -24.57 0.83
N CYS A 54 -6.07 -23.34 0.35
CA CYS A 54 -5.89 -22.15 1.18
C CYS A 54 -7.03 -21.14 1.00
N VAL A 55 -7.14 -20.24 1.95
CA VAL A 55 -8.04 -19.09 1.88
C VAL A 55 -7.20 -17.85 1.60
N LEU A 56 -7.60 -17.09 0.60
CA LEU A 56 -7.09 -15.77 0.27
C LEU A 56 -8.12 -14.72 0.62
N GLN A 57 -7.70 -13.47 0.71
CA GLN A 57 -8.58 -12.36 1.03
C GLN A 57 -8.38 -11.21 0.05
N ALA A 58 -9.48 -10.77 -0.55
CA ALA A 58 -9.54 -9.50 -1.25
C ALA A 58 -10.02 -8.42 -0.27
N ASN A 59 -9.18 -7.41 -0.06
CA ASN A 59 -9.56 -6.35 0.85
C ASN A 59 -10.49 -5.32 0.21
N PRO A 60 -11.15 -4.45 1.00
CA PRO A 60 -12.12 -3.49 0.48
C PRO A 60 -11.57 -2.43 -0.48
N ARG A 61 -10.24 -2.26 -0.53
CA ARG A 61 -9.61 -1.12 -1.24
C ARG A 61 -8.84 -1.52 -2.50
N SER A 62 -8.65 -2.82 -2.75
CA SER A 62 -7.94 -3.31 -3.93
C SER A 62 -8.61 -4.53 -4.51
N PHE A 63 -8.80 -4.52 -5.81
CA PHE A 63 -9.08 -5.74 -6.58
C PHE A 63 -7.82 -6.59 -6.69
N GLN A 64 -7.99 -7.86 -7.05
CA GLN A 64 -6.90 -8.77 -7.37
C GLN A 64 -7.15 -9.38 -8.75
N CYS A 65 -6.12 -9.37 -9.59
CA CYS A 65 -6.11 -10.18 -10.81
C CYS A 65 -5.28 -11.43 -10.55
N ILE A 66 -5.86 -12.60 -10.80
CA ILE A 66 -5.23 -13.90 -10.56
C ILE A 66 -5.11 -14.60 -11.90
N THR A 67 -3.89 -14.99 -12.25
CA THR A 67 -3.63 -15.82 -13.44
C THR A 67 -2.98 -17.13 -13.01
N CYS A 68 -3.60 -18.26 -13.36
CA CYS A 68 -3.03 -19.57 -13.10
C CYS A 68 -1.93 -19.86 -14.13
N VAL A 69 -0.71 -20.09 -13.64
CA VAL A 69 0.45 -20.39 -14.50
C VAL A 69 0.82 -21.87 -14.50
N ASP A 70 0.37 -22.62 -13.50
CA ASP A 70 0.57 -24.07 -13.42
C ASP A 70 -0.43 -24.70 -12.44
N GLY A 71 -0.70 -26.02 -12.62
CA GLY A 71 -1.63 -26.78 -11.79
C GLY A 71 -3.06 -26.63 -12.18
N GLN A 72 -3.96 -27.19 -11.34
CA GLN A 72 -5.42 -27.17 -11.53
C GLN A 72 -6.13 -27.28 -10.17
N GLY A 73 -7.36 -26.78 -10.11
CA GLY A 73 -8.16 -26.80 -8.88
C GLY A 73 -9.48 -26.06 -9.02
N GLU A 74 -9.93 -25.46 -7.94
CA GLU A 74 -11.12 -24.60 -7.89
C GLU A 74 -10.76 -23.30 -7.19
N LEU A 75 -11.25 -22.19 -7.72
CA LEU A 75 -11.25 -20.89 -7.07
C LEU A 75 -12.71 -20.52 -6.77
N ASP A 76 -13.07 -20.57 -5.49
CA ASP A 76 -14.41 -20.27 -5.00
C ASP A 76 -15.53 -21.04 -5.75
N GLY A 77 -15.30 -22.34 -6.00
CA GLY A 77 -16.21 -23.22 -6.73
C GLY A 77 -16.09 -23.15 -8.24
N GLN A 78 -15.31 -22.23 -8.80
CA GLN A 78 -15.03 -22.19 -10.24
C GLN A 78 -13.76 -22.97 -10.57
N SER A 79 -13.80 -23.80 -11.62
CA SER A 79 -12.61 -24.51 -12.09
C SER A 79 -11.50 -23.52 -12.47
N ILE A 80 -10.29 -23.80 -12.02
CA ILE A 80 -9.07 -23.05 -12.36
C ILE A 80 -8.01 -24.01 -12.89
N ARG A 81 -7.42 -23.67 -14.03
CA ARG A 81 -6.34 -24.41 -14.67
C ARG A 81 -5.36 -23.46 -15.34
N LYS A 82 -4.22 -23.97 -15.72
CA LYS A 82 -3.18 -23.19 -16.40
C LYS A 82 -3.74 -22.39 -17.58
N GLY A 83 -3.48 -21.07 -17.57
CA GLY A 83 -3.94 -20.11 -18.57
C GLY A 83 -5.20 -19.35 -18.18
N ASP A 84 -5.96 -19.82 -17.19
CA ASP A 84 -7.16 -19.11 -16.73
C ASP A 84 -6.78 -17.86 -15.93
N SER A 85 -7.61 -16.83 -16.08
CA SER A 85 -7.44 -15.57 -15.34
C SER A 85 -8.77 -15.16 -14.71
N PHE A 86 -8.69 -14.69 -13.47
CA PHE A 86 -9.83 -14.26 -12.67
C PHE A 86 -9.63 -12.83 -12.19
N PHE A 87 -10.72 -12.10 -12.17
CA PHE A 87 -10.79 -10.79 -11.52
C PHE A 87 -11.59 -10.94 -10.22
N VAL A 88 -10.94 -10.67 -9.10
CA VAL A 88 -11.57 -10.65 -7.79
C VAL A 88 -11.77 -9.18 -7.39
N PRO A 89 -13.02 -8.70 -7.28
CA PRO A 89 -13.27 -7.29 -6.99
C PRO A 89 -12.84 -6.90 -5.59
N ALA A 90 -12.57 -5.62 -5.40
CA ALA A 90 -12.33 -5.06 -4.07
C ALA A 90 -13.54 -5.33 -3.16
N GLY A 91 -13.26 -5.72 -1.92
CA GLY A 91 -14.30 -6.03 -0.95
C GLY A 91 -15.00 -7.38 -1.13
N TYR A 92 -14.54 -8.23 -2.04
CA TYR A 92 -15.07 -9.59 -2.21
C TYR A 92 -14.98 -10.41 -0.91
N GLY A 93 -13.99 -10.09 -0.06
CA GLY A 93 -13.76 -10.79 1.19
C GLY A 93 -12.88 -12.03 1.02
N ASN A 94 -13.17 -13.05 1.82
CA ASN A 94 -12.44 -14.31 1.77
C ASN A 94 -12.91 -15.16 0.59
N TYR A 95 -11.97 -15.77 -0.12
CA TYR A 95 -12.23 -16.74 -1.18
C TYR A 95 -11.27 -17.91 -1.09
N GLN A 96 -11.69 -19.07 -1.53
CA GLN A 96 -10.99 -20.32 -1.30
C GLN A 96 -10.37 -20.86 -2.59
N ILE A 97 -9.11 -21.32 -2.48
CA ILE A 97 -8.48 -22.15 -3.51
C ILE A 97 -8.45 -23.59 -2.98
N LYS A 98 -9.06 -24.53 -3.74
CA LYS A 98 -8.97 -25.97 -3.54
C LYS A 98 -8.08 -26.58 -4.62
N GLY A 99 -7.33 -27.61 -4.27
CA GLY A 99 -6.32 -28.19 -5.15
C GLY A 99 -4.96 -27.52 -4.98
N GLU A 100 -4.09 -27.71 -5.97
CA GLU A 100 -2.72 -27.14 -5.93
C GLU A 100 -2.47 -26.41 -7.26
N VAL A 101 -2.26 -25.10 -7.17
CA VAL A 101 -2.03 -24.21 -8.32
C VAL A 101 -0.89 -23.25 -8.04
N GLN A 102 -0.16 -22.88 -9.09
CA GLN A 102 0.71 -21.72 -9.07
C GLN A 102 -0.02 -20.57 -9.76
N ILE A 103 -0.11 -19.45 -9.06
CA ILE A 103 -0.79 -18.27 -9.56
C ILE A 103 0.15 -17.06 -9.58
N ILE A 104 -0.07 -16.16 -10.53
CA ILE A 104 0.42 -14.80 -10.48
C ILE A 104 -0.75 -13.95 -10.01
N MET A 105 -0.54 -13.23 -8.90
CA MET A 105 -1.50 -12.30 -8.34
C MET A 105 -0.99 -10.88 -8.54
N THR A 106 -1.84 -10.03 -9.10
CA THR A 106 -1.58 -8.59 -9.23
C THR A 106 -2.60 -7.83 -8.42
N GLU A 107 -2.15 -6.94 -7.56
CA GLU A 107 -2.99 -6.09 -6.71
C GLU A 107 -2.44 -4.67 -6.66
N ILE A 108 -3.30 -3.69 -6.34
CA ILE A 108 -2.88 -2.30 -6.20
C ILE A 108 -1.97 -2.20 -4.97
N LYS A 109 -0.86 -1.52 -5.13
CA LYS A 109 0.09 -1.25 -4.06
C LYS A 109 -0.51 -0.27 -3.06
N ARG A 110 -0.25 -0.50 -1.78
CA ARG A 110 -0.74 0.33 -0.69
C ARG A 110 0.40 0.87 0.12
N TYR A 111 0.25 2.10 0.54
CA TYR A 111 1.22 2.78 1.37
C TYR A 111 0.58 3.31 2.63
N TYR A 112 1.37 3.38 3.67
CA TYR A 112 1.00 3.92 4.98
C TYR A 112 2.05 4.94 5.41
N ILE A 113 1.64 5.95 6.13
CA ILE A 113 2.55 6.84 6.83
C ILE A 113 2.67 6.31 8.27
N GLY A 114 3.89 5.94 8.67
CA GLY A 114 4.22 5.60 10.06
C GLY A 114 4.88 6.79 10.73
N ILE A 115 4.42 7.16 11.92
CA ILE A 115 4.98 8.26 12.72
C ILE A 115 5.36 7.73 14.11
N ASP A 116 6.58 8.03 14.54
CA ASP A 116 7.08 7.85 15.89
C ASP A 116 7.19 9.25 16.53
N LEU A 117 6.28 9.56 17.46
CA LEU A 117 6.21 10.84 18.14
C LEU A 117 7.04 10.81 19.41
N GLY A 118 8.28 11.27 19.32
CA GLY A 118 9.14 11.48 20.49
C GLY A 118 9.01 12.88 21.08
N GLY A 119 9.47 13.06 22.30
CA GLY A 119 9.47 14.37 22.98
C GLY A 119 10.34 15.44 22.30
N THR A 120 11.41 15.03 21.60
CA THR A 120 12.36 15.95 20.94
C THR A 120 12.21 15.96 19.43
N PHE A 121 11.99 14.80 18.81
CA PHE A 121 11.85 14.64 17.38
C PHE A 121 10.64 13.77 17.05
N ILE A 122 9.97 14.14 15.97
CA ILE A 122 9.01 13.31 15.26
C ILE A 122 9.76 12.61 14.15
N LYS A 123 9.73 11.28 14.11
CA LYS A 123 10.24 10.51 12.99
C LYS A 123 9.06 10.02 12.16
N GLY A 124 9.20 10.06 10.86
CA GLY A 124 8.15 9.59 9.94
C GLY A 124 8.74 8.77 8.82
N GLY A 125 7.95 7.85 8.30
CA GLY A 125 8.32 7.07 7.13
C GLY A 125 7.09 6.65 6.32
N ILE A 126 7.31 6.38 5.04
CA ILE A 126 6.32 5.71 4.19
C ILE A 126 6.69 4.25 4.12
N VAL A 127 5.74 3.39 4.45
CA VAL A 127 5.88 1.93 4.41
C VAL A 127 4.88 1.35 3.41
N ASP A 128 5.28 0.27 2.75
CA ASP A 128 4.37 -0.50 1.91
C ASP A 128 3.61 -1.57 2.73
N ASP A 129 2.70 -2.27 2.08
CA ASP A 129 1.86 -3.32 2.65
C ASP A 129 2.64 -4.59 3.06
N THR A 130 3.93 -4.66 2.75
CA THR A 130 4.85 -5.72 3.19
C THR A 130 5.74 -5.30 4.35
N GLY A 131 5.60 -4.04 4.82
CA GLY A 131 6.36 -3.49 5.94
C GLY A 131 7.72 -2.91 5.55
N ASN A 132 8.03 -2.78 4.26
CA ASN A 132 9.28 -2.14 3.84
C ASN A 132 9.18 -0.63 3.99
N ILE A 133 10.16 -0.02 4.62
CA ILE A 133 10.30 1.44 4.69
C ILE A 133 10.89 1.93 3.38
N LEU A 134 10.10 2.72 2.63
CA LEU A 134 10.52 3.27 1.34
C LEU A 134 11.35 4.55 1.49
N ILE A 135 10.99 5.36 2.47
CA ILE A 135 11.65 6.60 2.83
C ILE A 135 11.36 6.90 4.30
N SER A 136 12.29 7.57 4.97
CA SER A 136 12.09 8.12 6.32
C SER A 136 12.75 9.47 6.44
N ASP A 137 12.23 10.29 7.36
CA ASP A 137 12.79 11.58 7.73
C ASP A 137 12.37 11.93 9.16
N LYS A 138 12.91 13.02 9.70
CA LYS A 138 12.58 13.51 11.05
C LYS A 138 12.53 15.03 11.10
N VAL A 139 11.69 15.55 11.99
CA VAL A 139 11.56 16.98 12.29
C VAL A 139 11.53 17.20 13.80
N PRO A 140 11.87 18.39 14.29
CA PRO A 140 11.70 18.73 15.70
C PRO A 140 10.23 18.60 16.12
N THR A 141 9.99 18.12 17.34
CA THR A 141 8.62 18.00 17.89
C THR A 141 8.04 19.38 18.20
N GLU A 142 8.83 20.27 18.76
CA GLU A 142 8.42 21.62 19.20
C GLU A 142 7.24 21.57 20.20
N SER A 143 7.29 20.64 21.16
CA SER A 143 6.22 20.41 22.14
C SER A 143 5.92 21.67 22.99
N GLU A 144 6.91 22.51 23.22
CA GLU A 144 6.80 23.80 23.94
C GLU A 144 5.87 24.80 23.22
N LYS A 145 5.61 24.59 21.91
CA LYS A 145 4.70 25.42 21.11
C LYS A 145 3.25 24.93 21.12
N GLY A 146 2.98 23.90 21.91
CA GLY A 146 1.65 23.33 22.12
C GLY A 146 1.30 22.18 21.14
N ALA A 147 0.28 21.42 21.53
CA ALA A 147 -0.13 20.17 20.84
C ALA A 147 -0.58 20.38 19.39
N GLY A 148 -1.25 21.48 19.07
CA GLY A 148 -1.64 21.82 17.70
C GLY A 148 -0.44 22.05 16.78
N ARG A 149 0.66 22.58 17.31
CA ARG A 149 1.92 22.74 16.55
C ARG A 149 2.54 21.38 16.22
N VAL A 150 2.52 20.48 17.18
CA VAL A 150 3.01 19.10 16.97
C VAL A 150 2.18 18.37 15.91
N ALA A 151 0.85 18.48 15.96
CA ALA A 151 -0.03 17.91 14.94
C ALA A 151 0.29 18.46 13.53
N LEU A 152 0.54 19.77 13.43
CA LEU A 152 0.94 20.42 12.18
C LEU A 152 2.30 19.90 11.68
N ASN A 153 3.28 19.74 12.58
CA ASN A 153 4.59 19.19 12.22
C ASN A 153 4.49 17.74 11.73
N ILE A 154 3.64 16.91 12.33
CA ILE A 154 3.34 15.54 11.85
C ILE A 154 2.77 15.58 10.43
N ALA A 155 1.74 16.40 10.21
CA ALA A 155 1.09 16.51 8.91
C ALA A 155 2.06 17.00 7.81
N ASN A 156 2.87 18.01 8.13
CA ASN A 156 3.88 18.54 7.20
C ASN A 156 4.96 17.52 6.88
N LEU A 157 5.43 16.75 7.87
CA LEU A 157 6.37 15.66 7.65
C LEU A 157 5.77 14.62 6.70
N GLY A 158 4.53 14.19 6.95
CA GLY A 158 3.83 13.26 6.07
C GLY A 158 3.73 13.77 4.63
N LYS A 159 3.32 15.02 4.42
CA LYS A 159 3.22 15.63 3.09
C LYS A 159 4.59 15.71 2.39
N SER A 160 5.63 16.11 3.11
CA SER A 160 6.99 16.16 2.57
C SER A 160 7.50 14.78 2.12
N LEU A 161 7.20 13.72 2.89
CA LEU A 161 7.54 12.35 2.53
C LEU A 161 6.82 11.89 1.25
N LEU A 162 5.54 12.27 1.08
CA LEU A 162 4.77 11.99 -0.13
C LEU A 162 5.40 12.67 -1.36
N GLU A 163 5.72 13.95 -1.24
CA GLU A 163 6.35 14.73 -2.32
C GLU A 163 7.68 14.11 -2.77
N LYS A 164 8.53 13.69 -1.84
CA LYS A 164 9.82 13.05 -2.14
C LYS A 164 9.70 11.74 -2.94
N LEU A 165 8.59 11.03 -2.79
CA LEU A 165 8.29 9.79 -3.54
C LEU A 165 7.39 10.02 -4.76
N ASN A 166 6.99 11.26 -5.05
CA ASN A 166 5.97 11.58 -6.05
C ASN A 166 4.67 10.77 -5.84
N LEU A 167 4.27 10.62 -4.57
CA LEU A 167 3.01 10.04 -4.14
C LEU A 167 2.02 11.15 -3.77
N THR A 168 0.75 10.80 -3.75
CA THR A 168 -0.34 11.68 -3.35
C THR A 168 -1.11 11.07 -2.18
N VAL A 169 -1.97 11.85 -1.54
CA VAL A 169 -2.84 11.37 -0.46
C VAL A 169 -3.72 10.18 -0.93
N SER A 170 -4.14 10.18 -2.20
CA SER A 170 -4.93 9.08 -2.77
C SER A 170 -4.18 7.75 -2.89
N ASP A 171 -2.86 7.77 -2.87
CA ASP A 171 -2.04 6.55 -2.89
C ASP A 171 -1.91 5.91 -1.49
N MET A 172 -2.37 6.62 -0.44
CA MET A 172 -2.21 6.23 0.96
C MET A 172 -3.45 5.57 1.53
N VAL A 173 -3.26 4.62 2.42
CA VAL A 173 -4.34 3.98 3.19
C VAL A 173 -4.67 4.78 4.45
N GLY A 174 -3.65 5.30 5.13
CA GLY A 174 -3.79 6.04 6.37
C GLY A 174 -2.46 6.33 7.05
N VAL A 175 -2.56 6.90 8.24
CA VAL A 175 -1.44 7.25 9.11
C VAL A 175 -1.53 6.48 10.42
N GLY A 176 -0.42 5.86 10.82
CA GLY A 176 -0.24 5.28 12.16
C GLY A 176 0.70 6.15 12.98
N ILE A 177 0.33 6.49 14.20
CA ILE A 177 1.17 7.31 15.09
C ILE A 177 1.42 6.54 16.39
N GLY A 178 2.70 6.22 16.66
CA GLY A 178 3.17 5.80 17.97
C GLY A 178 3.35 7.02 18.86
N VAL A 179 2.70 7.05 20.03
CA VAL A 179 2.68 8.20 20.93
C VAL A 179 3.06 7.75 22.35
N PRO A 180 3.96 8.46 23.06
CA PRO A 180 4.30 8.12 24.43
C PRO A 180 3.18 8.55 25.39
N GLY A 181 2.79 7.66 26.30
CA GLY A 181 1.83 7.95 27.36
C GLY A 181 0.61 7.02 27.39
N MET A 182 -0.43 7.47 28.06
CA MET A 182 -1.71 6.75 28.15
C MET A 182 -2.59 7.14 26.98
N ILE A 183 -2.98 6.16 26.18
CA ILE A 183 -3.66 6.37 24.88
C ILE A 183 -5.03 5.68 24.88
N ASP A 184 -6.05 6.38 24.45
CA ASP A 184 -7.32 5.80 24.00
C ASP A 184 -7.29 5.67 22.46
N SER A 185 -6.84 4.51 21.98
CA SER A 185 -6.74 4.25 20.55
C SER A 185 -8.10 4.25 19.83
N GLY A 186 -9.17 4.00 20.54
CA GLY A 186 -10.54 4.00 20.00
C GLY A 186 -11.00 5.39 19.64
N LYS A 187 -10.66 6.38 20.48
CA LYS A 187 -10.97 7.80 20.27
C LYS A 187 -9.90 8.57 19.50
N GLY A 188 -8.71 8.01 19.36
CA GLY A 188 -7.56 8.77 18.83
C GLY A 188 -7.04 9.83 19.80
N GLU A 189 -7.17 9.59 21.11
CA GLU A 189 -6.90 10.53 22.19
C GLU A 189 -5.65 10.16 22.97
N VAL A 190 -4.79 11.14 23.24
CA VAL A 190 -3.78 11.07 24.29
C VAL A 190 -4.45 11.48 25.58
N VAL A 191 -4.74 10.52 26.46
CA VAL A 191 -5.36 10.78 27.76
C VAL A 191 -4.39 11.51 28.67
N TYR A 192 -3.12 11.06 28.69
CA TYR A 192 -2.05 11.70 29.43
C TYR A 192 -0.68 11.35 28.87
N SER A 193 0.17 12.34 28.69
CA SER A 193 1.57 12.17 28.31
C SER A 193 2.45 13.13 29.07
N ASN A 194 3.29 12.60 29.97
CA ASN A 194 4.26 13.41 30.72
C ASN A 194 5.34 14.01 29.80
N ASN A 195 5.80 13.23 28.82
CA ASN A 195 6.85 13.67 27.88
C ASN A 195 6.43 14.82 26.97
N LEU A 196 5.15 14.91 26.65
CA LEU A 196 4.56 15.94 25.80
C LEU A 196 3.82 17.00 26.60
N GLN A 197 3.61 16.77 27.91
CA GLN A 197 2.81 17.59 28.81
C GLN A 197 1.36 17.79 28.28
N TRP A 198 0.77 16.70 27.81
CA TRP A 198 -0.59 16.70 27.27
C TRP A 198 -1.56 15.98 28.20
N GLU A 199 -2.78 16.52 28.25
CA GLU A 199 -3.94 15.92 28.86
C GLU A 199 -5.12 16.05 27.89
N HIS A 200 -5.84 14.92 27.64
CA HIS A 200 -7.06 14.86 26.86
C HIS A 200 -6.96 15.52 25.47
N PHE A 201 -5.93 15.19 24.69
CA PHE A 201 -5.74 15.75 23.36
C PHE A 201 -6.06 14.74 22.25
N LEU A 202 -7.00 15.12 21.37
CA LEU A 202 -7.47 14.31 20.22
C LEU A 202 -6.51 14.44 19.02
N ILE A 203 -5.27 13.97 19.18
CA ILE A 203 -4.24 14.10 18.14
C ILE A 203 -4.64 13.39 16.85
N GLY A 204 -5.36 12.25 16.94
CA GLY A 204 -5.84 11.52 15.77
C GLY A 204 -6.69 12.40 14.87
N GLU A 205 -7.71 13.06 15.43
CA GLU A 205 -8.60 13.96 14.69
C GLU A 205 -7.87 15.18 14.12
N GLU A 206 -6.98 15.79 14.90
CA GLU A 206 -6.24 16.98 14.46
C GLU A 206 -5.32 16.67 13.27
N VAL A 207 -4.58 15.56 13.32
CA VAL A 207 -3.74 15.13 12.20
C VAL A 207 -4.58 14.71 11.01
N GLU A 208 -5.71 14.00 11.22
CA GLU A 208 -6.64 13.60 10.15
C GLU A 208 -7.17 14.81 9.38
N LYS A 209 -7.61 15.87 10.08
CA LYS A 209 -8.04 17.13 9.46
C LYS A 209 -6.95 17.80 8.62
N LEU A 210 -5.70 17.75 9.10
CA LEU A 210 -4.57 18.42 8.45
C LEU A 210 -4.02 17.67 7.24
N ILE A 211 -4.03 16.33 7.25
CA ILE A 211 -3.44 15.52 6.19
C ILE A 211 -4.48 14.95 5.22
N GLY A 212 -5.73 14.83 5.63
CA GLY A 212 -6.82 14.27 4.83
C GLY A 212 -6.79 12.75 4.71
N LEU A 213 -6.22 12.04 5.70
CA LEU A 213 -6.10 10.58 5.75
C LEU A 213 -6.62 10.06 7.08
N PRO A 214 -7.22 8.87 7.12
CA PRO A 214 -7.57 8.21 8.38
C PRO A 214 -6.34 8.04 9.28
N VAL A 215 -6.47 8.39 10.55
CA VAL A 215 -5.40 8.31 11.53
C VAL A 215 -5.72 7.27 12.61
N LYS A 216 -4.74 6.45 12.94
CA LYS A 216 -4.78 5.55 14.10
C LYS A 216 -3.60 5.86 15.01
N ILE A 217 -3.85 5.85 16.31
CA ILE A 217 -2.80 6.04 17.31
C ILE A 217 -2.66 4.83 18.21
N ALA A 218 -1.47 4.59 18.69
CA ALA A 218 -1.17 3.57 19.68
C ALA A 218 -0.05 4.06 20.62
N ASN A 219 0.10 3.39 21.76
CA ASN A 219 1.25 3.63 22.61
C ASN A 219 2.53 3.14 21.91
N ASP A 220 3.60 3.92 21.96
CA ASP A 220 4.89 3.66 21.31
C ASP A 220 5.56 2.35 21.76
N ALA A 221 5.33 1.92 23.00
CA ALA A 221 5.84 0.66 23.52
C ALA A 221 5.06 -0.58 23.04
N ASN A 222 3.90 -0.39 22.37
CA ASN A 222 3.02 -1.47 21.91
C ASN A 222 2.96 -1.59 20.38
N VAL A 223 3.83 -0.89 19.68
CA VAL A 223 3.89 -0.84 18.20
C VAL A 223 5.10 -1.60 17.66
#